data_f1a1eda8dd4d9affc03b696b9a14fb8f
#
_entry.id   f1a1eda8dd4d9affc03b696b9a14fb8f
#
_cell.length_a   1.000
_cell.length_b   1.000
_cell.length_c   1.000
_cell.angle_alpha   90.00
_cell.angle_beta   90.00
_cell.angle_gamma   90.00
#
_symmetry.space_group_name_H-M   'P 1'
#
loop_
_entity.id
_entity.type
_entity.pdbx_description
1 polymer ?
#
loop_
_entity_poly.entity_id
_entity_poly.type
_entity_poly.pdbx_seq_one_letter_code
_entity_poly.pdbx_strand_id
1 'polypeptide(L)'
;MKPEKDVSKVFLTQIGENIKKKRKKKDLSLEELGLEMGLTRMQVHRIEKGYNITATTILKLSMALGVAPSEIVKFDYKFKKEDLEKLVNNNKASKKKPETKKAK
;
A
#
# COMPACT_ATOMS: atom_id res chain seq x y z
N MET A 1 13.33 10.44 -19.07
CA MET A 1 12.70 10.95 -18.02
C MET A 1 11.74 10.01 -17.32
N LYS A 2 11.62 10.09 -16.09
CA LYS A 2 10.79 9.25 -15.38
C LYS A 2 9.46 9.80 -15.20
N PRO A 3 8.45 9.02 -15.28
CA PRO A 3 7.11 9.52 -15.08
C PRO A 3 6.99 9.91 -13.63
N GLU A 4 6.19 10.90 -13.39
CA GLU A 4 5.91 11.29 -12.08
C GLU A 4 5.16 10.24 -11.36
N LYS A 5 5.44 10.02 -10.09
CA LYS A 5 4.70 9.08 -9.31
C LYS A 5 3.41 9.71 -8.90
N ASP A 6 2.32 8.99 -9.00
CA ASP A 6 1.07 9.53 -8.49
C ASP A 6 1.00 9.25 -6.98
N VAL A 7 -0.03 9.76 -6.35
CA VAL A 7 -0.13 9.69 -4.90
C VAL A 7 -0.28 8.25 -4.40
N SER A 8 -0.82 7.36 -5.23
CA SER A 8 -0.98 5.98 -4.78
C SER A 8 0.39 5.32 -4.62
N LYS A 9 1.32 5.66 -5.49
CA LYS A 9 2.66 5.11 -5.38
C LYS A 9 3.35 5.64 -4.14
N VAL A 10 3.17 6.91 -3.86
CA VAL A 10 3.75 7.52 -2.66
C VAL A 10 3.15 6.87 -1.41
N PHE A 11 1.84 6.67 -1.44
CA PHE A 11 1.15 6.05 -0.32
C PHE A 11 1.64 4.62 -0.08
N LEU A 12 1.72 3.82 -1.14
CA LEU A 12 2.16 2.44 -1.00
C LEU A 12 3.60 2.36 -0.52
N THR A 13 4.44 3.25 -0.98
CA THR A 13 5.82 3.30 -0.53
C THR A 13 5.88 3.61 0.96
N GLN A 14 5.04 4.54 1.41
CA GLN A 14 5.01 4.87 2.83
C GLN A 14 4.52 3.70 3.66
N ILE A 15 3.51 2.99 3.18
CA ILE A 15 3.04 1.80 3.87
C ILE A 15 4.16 0.78 4.00
N GLY A 16 4.90 0.57 2.91
CA GLY A 16 6.03 -0.36 2.95
C GLY A 16 7.08 0.04 3.95
N GLU A 17 7.36 1.33 4.05
CA GLU A 17 8.31 1.82 5.03
C GLU A 17 7.83 1.62 6.45
N ASN A 18 6.54 1.87 6.67
CA ASN A 18 5.97 1.68 7.99
C ASN A 18 6.09 0.22 8.43
N ILE A 19 5.80 -0.68 7.50
CA ILE A 19 5.89 -2.11 7.79
C ILE A 19 7.32 -2.50 8.12
N LYS A 20 8.24 -2.02 7.32
CA LYS A 20 9.64 -2.34 7.52
C LYS A 20 10.14 -1.87 8.88
N LYS A 21 9.74 -0.67 9.28
CA LYS A 21 10.11 -0.16 10.57
C LYS A 21 9.57 -1.02 11.71
N LYS A 22 8.31 -1.41 11.61
CA LYS A 22 7.71 -2.23 12.66
C LYS A 22 8.33 -3.61 12.70
N ARG A 23 8.64 -4.16 11.53
CA ARG A 23 9.27 -5.46 11.46
C ARG A 23 10.65 -5.44 12.13
N LYS A 24 11.43 -4.43 11.80
CA LYS A 24 12.77 -4.32 12.37
C LYS A 24 12.73 -4.07 13.87
N LYS A 25 11.75 -3.32 14.30
CA LYS A 25 11.59 -3.06 15.71
C LYS A 25 11.31 -4.35 16.48
N LYS A 26 10.63 -5.29 15.84
CA LYS A 26 10.37 -6.59 16.43
C LYS A 26 11.50 -7.57 16.17
N ASP A 27 12.52 -7.12 15.52
CA ASP A 27 13.68 -7.93 15.25
C ASP A 27 13.37 -9.15 14.40
N LEU A 28 12.48 -8.97 13.43
CA LEU A 28 12.10 -10.06 12.54
C LEU A 28 12.77 -9.90 11.18
N SER A 29 13.18 -11.02 10.61
CA SER A 29 13.67 -11.01 9.24
C SER A 29 12.47 -11.02 8.30
N LEU A 30 12.73 -10.77 7.02
CA LEU A 30 11.68 -10.87 6.01
C LEU A 30 11.09 -12.26 6.00
N GLU A 31 11.96 -13.25 6.14
CA GLU A 31 11.53 -14.63 6.13
C GLU A 31 10.65 -14.95 7.33
N GLU A 32 11.05 -14.47 8.49
CA GLU A 32 10.27 -14.72 9.69
C GLU A 32 8.89 -14.09 9.64
N LEU A 33 8.82 -12.86 9.16
CA LEU A 33 7.51 -12.23 9.02
C LEU A 33 6.68 -12.97 7.99
N GLY A 34 7.31 -13.41 6.91
CA GLY A 34 6.61 -14.18 5.89
C GLY A 34 6.01 -15.44 6.46
N LEU A 35 6.77 -16.14 7.28
CA LEU A 35 6.27 -17.37 7.87
C LEU A 35 5.02 -17.12 8.69
N GLU A 36 4.99 -16.05 9.44
CA GLU A 36 3.82 -15.74 10.23
C GLU A 36 2.60 -15.41 9.40
N MET A 37 2.83 -14.91 8.20
CA MET A 37 1.74 -14.47 7.36
C MET A 37 1.39 -15.44 6.24
N GLY A 38 2.11 -16.54 6.14
CA GLY A 38 1.89 -17.45 5.04
C GLY A 38 2.38 -16.89 3.73
N LEU A 39 3.42 -16.07 3.77
CA LEU A 39 3.99 -15.45 2.58
C LEU A 39 5.44 -15.83 2.44
N THR A 40 5.95 -15.72 1.22
CA THR A 40 7.37 -15.95 1.01
C THR A 40 8.15 -14.70 1.36
N ARG A 41 9.44 -14.86 1.54
CA ARG A 41 10.33 -13.74 1.79
C ARG A 41 10.20 -12.69 0.70
N MET A 42 10.13 -13.14 -0.54
CA MET A 42 10.03 -12.23 -1.66
C MET A 42 8.73 -11.43 -1.64
N GLN A 43 7.64 -12.09 -1.24
CA GLN A 43 6.36 -11.40 -1.17
C GLN A 43 6.39 -10.30 -0.12
N VAL A 44 7.01 -10.57 1.04
CA VAL A 44 7.13 -9.54 2.07
C VAL A 44 8.01 -8.41 1.57
N HIS A 45 9.10 -8.77 0.89
CA HIS A 45 10.00 -7.75 0.36
C HIS A 45 9.27 -6.82 -0.60
N ARG A 46 8.44 -7.37 -1.48
CA ARG A 46 7.71 -6.55 -2.43
C ARG A 46 6.73 -5.62 -1.74
N ILE A 47 6.09 -6.11 -0.69
CA ILE A 47 5.18 -5.26 0.07
C ILE A 47 5.96 -4.08 0.66
N GLU A 48 7.13 -4.34 1.21
CA GLU A 48 7.93 -3.27 1.81
C GLU A 48 8.48 -2.31 0.76
N LYS A 49 8.51 -2.75 -0.50
CA LYS A 49 8.96 -1.88 -1.57
C LYS A 49 7.83 -1.06 -2.18
N GLY A 50 6.62 -1.23 -1.70
CA GLY A 50 5.52 -0.41 -2.18
C GLY A 50 4.61 -1.06 -3.18
N TYR A 51 4.65 -2.38 -3.28
CA TYR A 51 3.69 -3.06 -4.16
C TYR A 51 2.31 -3.01 -3.52
N ASN A 52 1.31 -3.09 -4.34
CA ASN A 52 -0.06 -2.99 -3.87
C ASN A 52 -0.41 -4.15 -2.93
N ILE A 53 -1.23 -3.87 -1.94
CA ILE A 53 -1.67 -4.90 -1.01
C ILE A 53 -3.15 -4.70 -0.72
N THR A 54 -3.78 -5.74 -0.25
CA THR A 54 -5.20 -5.67 0.07
C THR A 54 -5.38 -5.23 1.52
N ALA A 55 -6.58 -4.80 1.84
CA ALA A 55 -6.89 -4.42 3.22
C ALA A 55 -6.74 -5.62 4.15
N THR A 56 -7.07 -6.81 3.67
CA THR A 56 -6.90 -8.00 4.49
C THR A 56 -5.44 -8.25 4.81
N THR A 57 -4.56 -7.99 3.85
CA THR A 57 -3.13 -8.14 4.12
C THR A 57 -2.66 -7.12 5.15
N ILE A 58 -3.21 -5.91 5.10
CA ILE A 58 -2.87 -4.91 6.12
C ILE A 58 -3.29 -5.40 7.49
N LEU A 59 -4.46 -6.01 7.58
CA LEU A 59 -4.93 -6.54 8.85
C LEU A 59 -4.01 -7.64 9.35
N LYS A 60 -3.61 -8.55 8.47
CA LYS A 60 -2.70 -9.62 8.85
C LYS A 60 -1.37 -9.07 9.34
N LEU A 61 -0.87 -8.04 8.66
CA LEU A 61 0.38 -7.42 9.06
C LEU A 61 0.28 -6.81 10.44
N SER A 62 -0.83 -6.13 10.71
CA SER A 62 -0.99 -5.51 12.01
C SER A 62 -1.03 -6.56 13.12
N MET A 63 -1.67 -7.68 12.85
CA MET A 63 -1.73 -8.75 13.84
C MET A 63 -0.36 -9.40 14.03
N ALA A 64 0.35 -9.66 12.94
CA ALA A 64 1.67 -10.28 13.04
C ALA A 64 2.68 -9.35 13.71
N LEU A 65 2.54 -8.07 13.50
CA LEU A 65 3.48 -7.11 14.06
C LEU A 65 3.04 -6.54 15.41
N GLY A 66 1.82 -6.87 15.81
CA GLY A 66 1.33 -6.42 17.11
C GLY A 66 1.07 -4.92 17.18
N VAL A 67 0.64 -4.34 16.07
CA VAL A 67 0.34 -2.91 16.04
C VAL A 67 -1.05 -2.71 15.47
N ALA A 68 -1.59 -1.51 15.63
CA ALA A 68 -2.89 -1.20 15.06
C ALA A 68 -2.77 -1.02 13.56
N PRO A 69 -3.82 -1.34 12.79
CA PRO A 69 -3.77 -1.10 11.35
C PRO A 69 -3.49 0.36 11.01
N SER A 70 -3.92 1.28 11.87
CA SER A 70 -3.66 2.70 11.62
C SER A 70 -2.17 3.00 11.60
N GLU A 71 -1.37 2.21 12.29
CA GLU A 71 0.08 2.44 12.28
C GLU A 71 0.71 1.94 11.00
N ILE A 72 0.08 0.97 10.36
CA ILE A 72 0.58 0.45 9.09
C ILE A 72 0.31 1.47 7.98
N VAL A 73 -0.87 2.07 7.98
CA VAL A 73 -1.25 2.96 6.89
C VAL A 73 -1.03 4.44 7.17
N LYS A 74 -0.33 4.74 8.22
CA LYS A 74 -0.09 6.14 8.57
C LYS A 74 0.57 6.87 7.43
N PHE A 75 -0.02 7.99 7.04
CA PHE A 75 0.42 8.71 5.85
C PHE A 75 0.18 10.19 6.03
N ASP A 76 1.23 10.91 6.42
CA ASP A 76 1.14 12.35 6.63
C ASP A 76 1.45 13.04 5.33
N TYR A 77 0.45 13.23 4.50
CA TYR A 77 0.63 13.79 3.19
C TYR A 77 -0.46 14.82 2.95
N LYS A 78 -0.07 15.96 2.43
CA LYS A 78 -1.02 16.98 2.14
C LYS A 78 -1.53 16.80 0.73
N PHE A 79 -2.77 16.38 0.58
CA PHE A 79 -3.32 16.11 -0.73
C PHE A 79 -3.55 17.39 -1.51
N LYS A 80 -3.31 17.33 -2.82
CA LYS A 80 -3.58 18.39 -3.71
C LYS A 80 -4.77 18.02 -4.54
N LYS A 81 -5.45 19.03 -5.08
CA LYS A 81 -6.60 18.78 -5.89
C LYS A 81 -6.32 17.86 -7.03
N GLU A 82 -5.19 18.02 -7.68
CA GLU A 82 -4.88 17.20 -8.83
C GLU A 82 -4.52 15.77 -8.49
N ASP A 83 -4.28 15.46 -7.21
CA ASP A 83 -3.97 14.10 -6.85
C ASP A 83 -5.11 13.15 -7.18
N LEU A 84 -6.33 13.53 -6.82
CA LEU A 84 -7.47 12.70 -7.11
C LEU A 84 -7.72 12.63 -8.60
N GLU A 85 -7.56 13.74 -9.27
CA GLU A 85 -7.77 13.80 -10.70
C GLU A 85 -6.86 12.83 -11.44
N LYS A 86 -5.61 12.77 -11.02
CA LYS A 86 -4.66 11.87 -11.65
C LYS A 86 -5.04 10.42 -11.45
N LEU A 87 -5.48 10.08 -10.25
CA LEU A 87 -5.88 8.71 -9.99
C LEU A 87 -7.11 8.33 -10.80
N VAL A 88 -8.07 9.23 -10.88
CA VAL A 88 -9.29 8.96 -11.62
C VAL A 88 -9.00 8.87 -13.11
N ASN A 89 -8.19 9.77 -13.63
CA ASN A 89 -7.86 9.75 -15.04
C ASN A 89 -7.10 8.52 -15.45
N ASN A 90 -6.22 8.05 -14.58
CA ASN A 90 -5.49 6.81 -14.88
C ASN A 90 -6.46 5.65 -15.02
N ASN A 91 -7.48 5.61 -14.18
CA ASN A 91 -8.47 4.57 -14.26
C ASN A 91 -9.34 4.74 -15.49
N LYS A 92 -9.67 5.97 -15.82
CA LYS A 92 -10.49 6.25 -16.97
C LYS A 92 -9.84 5.81 -18.25
N ALA A 93 -8.57 5.93 -18.31
CA ALA A 93 -7.86 5.54 -19.51
C ALA A 93 -8.12 4.09 -19.83
N SER A 94 -8.34 3.27 -18.84
CA SER A 94 -8.55 1.89 -19.11
C SER A 94 -10.00 1.51 -19.27
N LYS A 95 -10.98 2.38 -18.97
CA LYS A 95 -12.32 1.99 -19.20
C LYS A 95 -13.08 3.08 -19.77
N LYS A 96 -13.99 2.88 -20.23
CA LYS A 96 -14.78 3.80 -20.83
C LYS A 96 -15.94 4.15 -20.18
N LYS A 97 -16.49 4.20 -19.82
CA LYS A 97 -17.50 4.38 -19.23
C LYS A 97 -18.26 4.44 -18.60
N PRO A 98 -18.81 4.46 -18.47
CA PRO A 98 -19.65 4.62 -17.81
C PRO A 98 -20.36 4.67 -17.18
N GLU A 99 -20.56 4.75 -17.31
CA GLU A 99 -21.28 4.77 -16.82
C GLU A 99 -21.85 4.93 -16.07
N THR A 100 -21.97 5.07 -16.33
CA THR A 100 -22.53 5.18 -15.84
C THR A 100 -23.15 5.23 -15.04
N LYS A 101 -23.27 5.24 -15.13
CA LYS A 101 -23.82 5.30 -14.60
C LYS A 101 -24.44 5.38 -13.82
N LYS A 102 -24.51 5.40 -13.97
CA LYS A 102 -25.13 5.55 -13.39
C LYS A 102 -25.79 5.63 -12.76
N ALA A 103 -25.85 5.68 -12.96
CA ALA A 103 -26.50 5.77 -12.56
C ALA A 103 -27.15 6.02 -11.94
N LYS A 104 -27.39 6.15 -11.98
CA LYS A 104 -28.04 6.47 -11.54
C LYS A 104 -28.42 6.48 -11.12
#